data_8ebe054d170659fb1c2ec60171623682
#
_entry.id   8ebe054d170659fb1c2ec60171623682
#
_cell.length_a   1.000
_cell.length_b   1.000
_cell.length_c   1.000
_cell.angle_alpha   90.00
_cell.angle_beta   90.00
_cell.angle_gamma   90.00
#
_symmetry.space_group_name_H-M   'P 1'
#
loop_
_entity.id
_entity.type
_entity.pdbx_description
1 polymer ?
#
loop_
_entity_poly.entity_id
_entity_poly.type
_entity_poly.pdbx_seq_one_letter_code
_entity_poly.pdbx_strand_id
1 'polypeptide(L)'
;MQKIIKIILLLTLTFSSSVNELFADEKIRIGLLIPLTGKNSEIGQSIVKSTRLAVNKINNSSVEIIPKDTQSSPQGTLDAAKELAKDGIKIIIGPVFNENLIYLDDLTEVTFLALTNKNDNFSKNIINAGINATSQLNAVKKFLELNEIKKTIFLTPDVDYKNEIKEAISNSKIKIIENYIYNTDPTKLTQQIEKITRYEIRKQNLEDEIVRLEKSDQENKGKLIERLKKRDTLGGVKFDSIIIA
;
A
#
# COMPACT_ATOMS: atom_id res chain seq x y z
N MET A 1 -27.71 51.04 -51.32
CA MET A 1 -28.11 49.80 -50.64
C MET A 1 -27.11 48.66 -50.85
N GLN A 2 -26.71 48.28 -52.04
CA GLN A 2 -25.79 47.15 -52.30
C GLN A 2 -24.40 47.28 -51.62
N LYS A 3 -23.80 48.46 -51.48
CA LYS A 3 -22.52 48.69 -50.82
C LYS A 3 -22.60 48.48 -49.28
N ILE A 4 -23.73 48.88 -48.68
CA ILE A 4 -23.96 48.72 -47.20
C ILE A 4 -24.18 47.23 -46.89
N ILE A 5 -24.89 46.47 -47.71
CA ILE A 5 -25.10 45.04 -47.56
C ILE A 5 -23.76 44.25 -47.64
N LYS A 6 -22.86 44.63 -48.56
CA LYS A 6 -21.52 44.04 -48.67
C LYS A 6 -20.64 44.30 -47.46
N ILE A 7 -20.72 45.51 -46.87
CA ILE A 7 -19.96 45.88 -45.66
C ILE A 7 -20.50 45.11 -44.45
N ILE A 8 -21.81 44.97 -44.29
CA ILE A 8 -22.42 44.18 -43.23
C ILE A 8 -22.07 42.70 -43.37
N LEU A 9 -22.09 42.14 -44.58
CA LEU A 9 -21.71 40.74 -44.84
C LEU A 9 -20.22 40.51 -44.57
N LEU A 10 -19.33 41.47 -44.86
CA LEU A 10 -17.91 41.38 -44.55
C LEU A 10 -17.65 41.47 -43.04
N LEU A 11 -18.40 42.29 -42.32
CA LEU A 11 -18.30 42.43 -40.85
C LEU A 11 -18.79 41.16 -40.14
N THR A 12 -19.86 40.50 -40.64
CA THR A 12 -20.34 39.24 -40.05
C THR A 12 -19.39 38.07 -40.35
N LEU A 13 -18.69 38.07 -41.47
CA LEU A 13 -17.70 37.01 -41.79
C LEU A 13 -16.44 37.11 -40.93
N THR A 14 -16.00 38.35 -40.59
CA THR A 14 -14.84 38.54 -39.68
C THR A 14 -15.18 38.25 -38.23
N PHE A 15 -16.42 38.38 -37.80
CA PHE A 15 -16.85 38.08 -36.43
C PHE A 15 -17.01 36.54 -36.20
N SER A 16 -17.34 35.79 -37.27
CA SER A 16 -17.47 34.33 -37.18
C SER A 16 -16.12 33.56 -37.03
N SER A 17 -15.02 34.19 -37.46
CA SER A 17 -13.68 33.57 -37.34
C SER A 17 -13.01 33.72 -35.98
N SER A 18 -13.56 34.62 -35.11
CA SER A 18 -12.96 34.88 -33.78
C SER A 18 -13.55 34.07 -32.61
N VAL A 19 -14.54 33.17 -32.88
CA VAL A 19 -15.24 32.43 -31.83
C VAL A 19 -14.65 31.04 -31.59
N ASN A 20 -13.74 30.61 -32.43
CA ASN A 20 -13.19 29.21 -32.32
C ASN A 20 -12.00 29.06 -31.35
N GLU A 21 -11.56 30.08 -30.66
CA GLU A 21 -10.44 29.98 -29.69
C GLU A 21 -10.87 29.94 -28.22
N LEU A 22 -12.18 29.86 -27.92
CA LEU A 22 -12.66 29.98 -26.51
C LEU A 22 -12.84 28.63 -25.79
N PHE A 23 -12.52 27.53 -26.41
CA PHE A 23 -12.42 26.25 -25.70
C PHE A 23 -10.94 25.83 -25.59
N ALA A 24 -10.17 26.61 -24.84
CA ALA A 24 -8.94 26.08 -24.28
C ALA A 24 -9.34 24.87 -23.43
N ASP A 25 -8.96 23.69 -23.87
CA ASP A 25 -9.16 22.45 -23.12
C ASP A 25 -8.56 22.68 -21.72
N GLU A 26 -9.43 22.87 -20.71
CA GLU A 26 -9.01 23.25 -19.36
C GLU A 26 -8.18 22.11 -18.78
N LYS A 27 -6.86 22.30 -18.74
CA LYS A 27 -5.96 21.28 -18.24
C LYS A 27 -6.19 21.01 -16.77
N ILE A 28 -6.37 19.77 -16.41
CA ILE A 28 -6.38 19.30 -15.03
C ILE A 28 -4.94 19.32 -14.51
N ARG A 29 -4.60 20.37 -13.77
CA ARG A 29 -3.26 20.59 -13.23
C ARG A 29 -3.17 19.99 -11.84
N ILE A 30 -2.22 19.06 -11.65
CA ILE A 30 -1.97 18.36 -10.39
C ILE A 30 -0.54 18.63 -9.95
N GLY A 31 -0.37 19.13 -8.73
CA GLY A 31 0.94 19.28 -8.11
C GLY A 31 1.55 17.94 -7.70
N LEU A 32 2.87 17.87 -7.71
CA LEU A 32 3.61 16.70 -7.24
C LEU A 32 4.73 17.16 -6.29
N LEU A 33 4.54 16.98 -4.97
CA LEU A 33 5.52 17.34 -3.93
C LEU A 33 6.42 16.14 -3.62
N ILE A 34 7.66 16.20 -4.07
CA ILE A 34 8.62 15.11 -3.96
C ILE A 34 10.03 15.62 -3.67
N PRO A 35 10.87 14.84 -2.99
CA PRO A 35 12.25 15.22 -2.73
C PRO A 35 13.11 15.03 -3.98
N LEU A 36 13.28 16.08 -4.81
CA LEU A 36 14.16 16.03 -5.98
C LEU A 36 15.61 16.25 -5.61
N THR A 37 15.85 16.93 -4.48
CA THR A 37 17.18 17.18 -3.89
C THR A 37 17.22 16.74 -2.43
N GLY A 38 18.43 16.72 -1.84
CA GLY A 38 18.65 16.31 -0.45
C GLY A 38 18.77 14.79 -0.27
N LYS A 39 18.68 14.34 0.98
CA LYS A 39 18.98 12.95 1.40
C LYS A 39 18.11 11.87 0.74
N ASN A 40 16.92 12.24 0.27
CA ASN A 40 15.93 11.30 -0.28
C ASN A 40 15.70 11.49 -1.79
N SER A 41 16.63 12.14 -2.51
CA SER A 41 16.47 12.48 -3.93
C SER A 41 16.25 11.28 -4.86
N GLU A 42 16.79 10.12 -4.55
CA GLU A 42 16.60 8.89 -5.33
C GLU A 42 15.12 8.44 -5.32
N ILE A 43 14.45 8.59 -4.17
CA ILE A 43 13.02 8.28 -4.03
C ILE A 43 12.22 9.24 -4.91
N GLY A 44 12.51 10.54 -4.84
CA GLY A 44 11.85 11.56 -5.67
C GLY A 44 11.98 11.29 -7.16
N GLN A 45 13.19 10.97 -7.62
CA GLN A 45 13.43 10.60 -9.02
C GLN A 45 12.64 9.35 -9.47
N SER A 46 12.54 8.35 -8.59
CA SER A 46 11.76 7.14 -8.86
C SER A 46 10.28 7.45 -8.99
N ILE A 47 9.75 8.35 -8.15
CA ILE A 47 8.35 8.81 -8.22
C ILE A 47 8.09 9.58 -9.50
N VAL A 48 9.00 10.47 -9.94
CA VAL A 48 8.86 11.16 -11.24
C VAL A 48 8.75 10.17 -12.39
N LYS A 49 9.62 9.16 -12.42
CA LYS A 49 9.59 8.12 -13.47
C LYS A 49 8.26 7.38 -13.46
N SER A 50 7.79 6.96 -12.27
CA SER A 50 6.51 6.25 -12.11
C SER A 50 5.32 7.12 -12.53
N THR A 51 5.33 8.41 -12.15
CA THR A 51 4.28 9.36 -12.51
C THR A 51 4.23 9.57 -14.03
N ARG A 52 5.38 9.73 -14.70
CA ARG A 52 5.44 9.83 -16.17
C ARG A 52 4.88 8.58 -16.85
N LEU A 53 5.20 7.39 -16.35
CA LEU A 53 4.65 6.14 -16.87
C LEU A 53 3.13 6.07 -16.70
N ALA A 54 2.62 6.50 -15.53
CA ALA A 54 1.19 6.53 -15.26
C ALA A 54 0.45 7.51 -16.19
N VAL A 55 0.95 8.74 -16.34
CA VAL A 55 0.37 9.74 -17.26
C VAL A 55 0.38 9.24 -18.70
N ASN A 56 1.47 8.67 -19.17
CA ASN A 56 1.55 8.07 -20.51
C ASN A 56 0.53 6.94 -20.70
N LYS A 57 0.31 6.12 -19.66
CA LYS A 57 -0.68 5.03 -19.71
C LYS A 57 -2.11 5.55 -19.74
N ILE A 58 -2.41 6.65 -19.03
CA ILE A 58 -3.72 7.32 -19.03
C ILE A 58 -4.00 7.89 -20.43
N ASN A 59 -2.96 8.33 -21.15
CA ASN A 59 -3.04 8.88 -22.50
C ASN A 59 -4.09 10.00 -22.62
N ASN A 60 -4.17 10.88 -21.63
CA ASN A 60 -5.06 12.03 -21.60
C ASN A 60 -4.25 13.32 -21.62
N SER A 61 -4.30 14.07 -22.72
CA SER A 61 -3.58 15.33 -22.90
C SER A 61 -4.05 16.46 -21.98
N SER A 62 -5.24 16.31 -21.41
CA SER A 62 -5.78 17.30 -20.47
C SER A 62 -5.17 17.20 -19.06
N VAL A 63 -4.42 16.14 -18.73
CA VAL A 63 -3.75 15.99 -17.44
C VAL A 63 -2.32 16.49 -17.48
N GLU A 64 -2.01 17.45 -16.61
CA GLU A 64 -0.67 18.03 -16.45
C GLU A 64 -0.18 17.84 -15.01
N ILE A 65 1.01 17.24 -14.86
CA ILE A 65 1.64 17.08 -13.56
C ILE A 65 2.77 18.09 -13.39
N ILE A 66 2.72 18.83 -12.28
CA ILE A 66 3.69 19.88 -11.97
C ILE A 66 4.54 19.47 -10.77
N PRO A 67 5.76 18.95 -10.99
CA PRO A 67 6.64 18.55 -9.91
C PRO A 67 7.27 19.76 -9.23
N LYS A 68 7.35 19.72 -7.90
CA LYS A 68 8.06 20.68 -7.05
C LYS A 68 8.94 19.96 -6.04
N ASP A 69 10.12 20.50 -5.84
CA ASP A 69 11.12 19.94 -4.94
C ASP A 69 10.82 20.28 -3.48
N THR A 70 10.70 19.26 -2.63
CA THR A 70 10.56 19.42 -1.18
C THR A 70 11.89 19.58 -0.46
N GLN A 71 13.01 19.48 -1.16
CA GLN A 71 14.38 19.54 -0.61
C GLN A 71 14.59 18.55 0.56
N SER A 72 13.83 17.46 0.60
CA SER A 72 13.81 16.48 1.70
C SER A 72 13.56 17.12 3.08
N SER A 73 12.81 18.23 3.16
CA SER A 73 12.61 18.99 4.40
C SER A 73 11.17 19.49 4.56
N PRO A 74 10.67 19.66 5.80
CA PRO A 74 9.34 20.23 6.06
C PRO A 74 9.19 21.67 5.52
N GLN A 75 10.20 22.51 5.69
CA GLN A 75 10.15 23.89 5.21
C GLN A 75 10.13 23.97 3.69
N GLY A 76 11.00 23.23 3.00
CA GLY A 76 11.01 23.15 1.53
C GLY A 76 9.68 22.61 0.97
N THR A 77 9.06 21.68 1.69
CA THR A 77 7.73 21.17 1.35
C THR A 77 6.66 22.25 1.45
N LEU A 78 6.65 23.04 2.53
CA LEU A 78 5.72 24.15 2.70
C LEU A 78 5.89 25.21 1.61
N ASP A 79 7.12 25.61 1.31
CA ASP A 79 7.40 26.64 0.31
C ASP A 79 6.95 26.18 -1.08
N ALA A 80 7.27 24.96 -1.46
CA ALA A 80 6.83 24.35 -2.71
C ALA A 80 5.30 24.18 -2.79
N ALA A 81 4.63 23.84 -1.68
CA ALA A 81 3.17 23.76 -1.62
C ALA A 81 2.50 25.13 -1.79
N LYS A 82 3.05 26.20 -1.16
CA LYS A 82 2.58 27.57 -1.33
C LYS A 82 2.71 28.06 -2.77
N GLU A 83 3.81 27.73 -3.45
CA GLU A 83 3.97 28.06 -4.86
C GLU A 83 2.90 27.38 -5.71
N LEU A 84 2.66 26.10 -5.53
CA LEU A 84 1.61 25.36 -6.26
C LEU A 84 0.21 25.97 -5.99
N ALA A 85 -0.09 26.28 -4.73
CA ALA A 85 -1.36 26.93 -4.36
C ALA A 85 -1.53 28.29 -5.02
N LYS A 86 -0.48 29.11 -5.04
CA LYS A 86 -0.46 30.42 -5.72
C LYS A 86 -0.71 30.29 -7.23
N ASP A 87 -0.21 29.22 -7.83
CA ASP A 87 -0.44 28.89 -9.25
C ASP A 87 -1.85 28.32 -9.51
N GLY A 88 -2.73 28.30 -8.48
CA GLY A 88 -4.11 27.86 -8.57
C GLY A 88 -4.30 26.33 -8.53
N ILE A 89 -3.29 25.57 -8.16
CA ILE A 89 -3.37 24.11 -8.07
C ILE A 89 -4.11 23.72 -6.79
N LYS A 90 -5.15 22.92 -6.93
CA LYS A 90 -6.05 22.51 -5.84
C LYS A 90 -5.80 21.08 -5.34
N ILE A 91 -5.15 20.23 -6.15
CA ILE A 91 -4.84 18.84 -5.83
C ILE A 91 -3.34 18.66 -5.94
N ILE A 92 -2.74 18.14 -4.86
CA ILE A 92 -1.30 17.91 -4.78
C ILE A 92 -1.06 16.47 -4.33
N ILE A 93 -0.30 15.70 -5.10
CA ILE A 93 0.19 14.38 -4.72
C ILE A 93 1.49 14.54 -3.94
N GLY A 94 1.57 13.93 -2.78
CA GLY A 94 2.66 14.10 -1.83
C GLY A 94 2.24 14.96 -0.62
N PRO A 95 3.17 15.21 0.30
CA PRO A 95 4.55 14.73 0.32
C PRO A 95 4.66 13.23 0.60
N VAL A 96 5.90 12.70 0.49
CA VAL A 96 6.21 11.28 0.71
C VAL A 96 6.36 10.96 2.19
N PHE A 97 6.99 11.83 2.94
CA PHE A 97 7.35 11.59 4.34
C PHE A 97 6.40 12.31 5.29
N ASN A 98 6.02 11.62 6.37
CA ASN A 98 5.11 12.14 7.38
C ASN A 98 5.59 13.44 8.02
N GLU A 99 6.88 13.54 8.30
CA GLU A 99 7.52 14.72 8.87
C GLU A 99 7.32 15.99 8.04
N ASN A 100 7.09 15.84 6.74
CA ASN A 100 6.88 16.93 5.81
C ASN A 100 5.44 17.46 5.77
N LEU A 101 4.52 16.85 6.51
CA LEU A 101 3.12 17.27 6.59
C LEU A 101 2.88 18.38 7.62
N ILE A 102 3.82 18.55 8.56
CA ILE A 102 3.65 19.35 9.80
C ILE A 102 3.20 20.81 9.59
N TYR A 103 3.42 21.38 8.40
CA TYR A 103 3.05 22.78 8.12
C TYR A 103 1.98 22.91 7.03
N LEU A 104 1.39 21.81 6.55
CA LEU A 104 0.44 21.84 5.44
C LEU A 104 -1.02 22.01 5.86
N ASP A 105 -1.30 21.90 7.15
CA ASP A 105 -2.65 21.98 7.73
C ASP A 105 -3.33 23.34 7.44
N ASP A 106 -2.55 24.41 7.37
CA ASP A 106 -3.04 25.77 7.14
C ASP A 106 -3.41 26.04 5.66
N LEU A 107 -2.99 25.21 4.73
CA LEU A 107 -3.30 25.35 3.29
C LEU A 107 -4.65 24.69 2.95
N THR A 108 -5.73 25.15 3.58
CA THR A 108 -7.06 24.52 3.55
C THR A 108 -7.72 24.53 2.16
N GLU A 109 -7.29 25.39 1.25
CA GLU A 109 -7.77 25.46 -0.14
C GLU A 109 -7.17 24.41 -1.06
N VAL A 110 -6.17 23.65 -0.58
CA VAL A 110 -5.46 22.59 -1.30
C VAL A 110 -5.73 21.25 -0.67
N THR A 111 -6.02 20.25 -1.47
CA THR A 111 -6.11 18.85 -1.02
C THR A 111 -4.80 18.12 -1.29
N PHE A 112 -4.19 17.60 -0.25
CA PHE A 112 -2.97 16.81 -0.33
C PHE A 112 -3.28 15.32 -0.31
N LEU A 113 -2.78 14.57 -1.29
CA LEU A 113 -2.77 13.11 -1.30
C LEU A 113 -1.41 12.64 -0.79
N ALA A 114 -1.25 12.60 0.53
CA ALA A 114 0.00 12.25 1.19
C ALA A 114 0.37 10.78 0.93
N LEU A 115 1.63 10.53 0.57
CA LEU A 115 2.14 9.19 0.26
C LEU A 115 2.77 8.49 1.47
N THR A 116 2.55 9.02 2.67
CA THR A 116 3.06 8.47 3.92
C THR A 116 2.43 7.13 4.28
N ASN A 117 3.20 6.28 4.93
CA ASN A 117 2.70 5.01 5.49
C ASN A 117 2.21 5.15 6.95
N LYS A 118 2.26 6.34 7.55
CA LYS A 118 1.79 6.59 8.92
C LYS A 118 0.28 6.81 8.94
N ASN A 119 -0.35 6.39 10.05
CA ASN A 119 -1.77 6.57 10.32
C ASN A 119 -1.96 7.63 11.40
N ASP A 120 -1.56 8.87 11.11
CA ASP A 120 -1.78 9.97 12.05
C ASP A 120 -3.15 10.64 11.81
N ASN A 121 -3.64 11.37 12.81
CA ASN A 121 -4.84 12.19 12.66
C ASN A 121 -4.49 13.43 11.85
N PHE A 122 -4.66 13.33 10.54
CA PHE A 122 -4.42 14.44 9.63
C PHE A 122 -5.59 15.43 9.62
N SER A 123 -5.30 16.67 9.24
CA SER A 123 -6.31 17.67 8.96
C SER A 123 -7.18 17.29 7.75
N LYS A 124 -8.35 17.92 7.62
CA LYS A 124 -9.36 17.57 6.59
C LYS A 124 -8.86 17.70 5.15
N ASN A 125 -7.86 18.55 4.92
CA ASN A 125 -7.25 18.77 3.61
C ASN A 125 -6.13 17.77 3.26
N ILE A 126 -5.79 16.84 4.18
CA ILE A 126 -4.77 15.82 3.97
C ILE A 126 -5.43 14.44 3.95
N ILE A 127 -5.34 13.77 2.81
CA ILE A 127 -5.82 12.40 2.60
C ILE A 127 -4.60 11.49 2.54
N ASN A 128 -4.52 10.51 3.43
CA ASN A 128 -3.47 9.50 3.36
C ASN A 128 -3.74 8.52 2.21
N ALA A 129 -2.92 8.60 1.18
CA ALA A 129 -2.94 7.71 0.01
C ALA A 129 -1.81 6.67 0.03
N GLY A 130 -0.97 6.68 1.07
CA GLY A 130 0.12 5.73 1.23
C GLY A 130 -0.35 4.34 1.68
N ILE A 131 0.49 3.35 1.42
CA ILE A 131 0.26 1.97 1.86
C ILE A 131 0.78 1.83 3.29
N ASN A 132 -0.11 1.65 4.24
CA ASN A 132 0.21 1.41 5.64
C ASN A 132 -0.13 -0.03 6.07
N ALA A 133 0.26 -0.41 7.28
CA ALA A 133 0.04 -1.75 7.81
C ALA A 133 -1.46 -2.14 7.84
N THR A 134 -2.36 -1.18 8.17
CA THR A 134 -3.81 -1.43 8.15
C THR A 134 -4.33 -1.73 6.75
N SER A 135 -3.90 -0.97 5.73
CA SER A 135 -4.31 -1.19 4.34
C SER A 135 -3.81 -2.53 3.79
N GLN A 136 -2.58 -2.92 4.15
CA GLN A 136 -2.03 -4.24 3.80
C GLN A 136 -2.85 -5.35 4.44
N LEU A 137 -3.16 -5.25 5.73
CA LEU A 137 -3.97 -6.25 6.43
C LEU A 137 -5.41 -6.30 5.91
N ASN A 138 -5.99 -5.20 5.46
CA ASN A 138 -7.30 -5.21 4.78
C ASN A 138 -7.25 -6.00 3.46
N ALA A 139 -6.17 -5.88 2.69
CA ALA A 139 -5.99 -6.68 1.47
C ALA A 139 -5.84 -8.18 1.79
N VAL A 140 -5.03 -8.52 2.81
CA VAL A 140 -4.87 -9.91 3.29
C VAL A 140 -6.22 -10.46 3.80
N LYS A 141 -6.96 -9.69 4.60
CA LYS A 141 -8.29 -10.06 5.09
C LYS A 141 -9.23 -10.43 3.94
N LYS A 142 -9.28 -9.58 2.90
CA LYS A 142 -10.10 -9.86 1.71
C LYS A 142 -9.68 -11.16 1.01
N PHE A 143 -8.37 -11.42 0.93
CA PHE A 143 -7.85 -12.68 0.38
C PHE A 143 -8.29 -13.89 1.21
N LEU A 144 -8.20 -13.83 2.55
CA LEU A 144 -8.61 -14.90 3.44
C LEU A 144 -10.13 -15.20 3.31
N GLU A 145 -10.94 -14.14 3.22
CA GLU A 145 -12.39 -14.24 3.04
C GLU A 145 -12.76 -14.88 1.69
N LEU A 146 -12.11 -14.47 0.60
CA LEU A 146 -12.36 -15.01 -0.75
C LEU A 146 -11.94 -16.50 -0.87
N ASN A 147 -10.96 -16.94 -0.09
CA ASN A 147 -10.48 -18.33 -0.09
C ASN A 147 -11.05 -19.17 1.07
N GLU A 148 -12.05 -18.64 1.79
CA GLU A 148 -12.73 -19.32 2.90
C GLU A 148 -11.78 -19.80 4.02
N ILE A 149 -10.65 -19.14 4.21
CA ILE A 149 -9.66 -19.46 5.24
C ILE A 149 -10.19 -18.98 6.60
N LYS A 150 -10.33 -19.91 7.56
CA LYS A 150 -11.03 -19.61 8.84
C LYS A 150 -10.08 -19.54 10.04
N LYS A 151 -8.97 -20.25 10.00
CA LYS A 151 -8.05 -20.37 11.13
C LYS A 151 -6.69 -19.79 10.76
N THR A 152 -6.54 -18.51 10.96
CA THR A 152 -5.30 -17.79 10.69
C THR A 152 -4.59 -17.46 11.99
N ILE A 153 -3.30 -17.75 12.08
CA ILE A 153 -2.41 -17.22 13.11
C ILE A 153 -1.59 -16.07 12.58
N PHE A 154 -1.15 -15.19 13.48
CA PHE A 154 -0.31 -14.05 13.14
C PHE A 154 1.03 -14.16 13.87
N LEU A 155 2.13 -13.88 13.19
CA LEU A 155 3.47 -13.80 13.75
C LEU A 155 3.92 -12.35 13.72
N THR A 156 4.04 -11.73 14.89
CA THR A 156 4.52 -10.35 15.06
C THR A 156 5.99 -10.39 15.45
N PRO A 157 6.90 -9.70 14.75
CA PRO A 157 8.30 -9.63 15.16
C PRO A 157 8.45 -8.82 16.46
N ASP A 158 9.40 -9.21 17.31
CA ASP A 158 9.75 -8.45 18.51
C ASP A 158 10.71 -7.31 18.16
N VAL A 159 10.14 -6.22 17.66
CA VAL A 159 10.84 -5.02 17.19
C VAL A 159 10.14 -3.77 17.71
N ASP A 160 10.76 -2.61 17.57
CA ASP A 160 10.26 -1.34 18.11
C ASP A 160 8.87 -0.97 17.57
N TYR A 161 8.59 -1.27 16.31
CA TYR A 161 7.29 -0.98 15.66
C TYR A 161 6.22 -2.06 15.87
N LYS A 162 6.43 -3.04 16.77
CA LYS A 162 5.43 -4.09 17.05
C LYS A 162 4.06 -3.56 17.49
N ASN A 163 4.03 -2.38 18.12
CA ASN A 163 2.77 -1.76 18.54
C ASN A 163 1.97 -1.22 17.34
N GLU A 164 2.63 -0.69 16.31
CA GLU A 164 1.98 -0.29 15.05
C GLU A 164 1.31 -1.50 14.36
N ILE A 165 1.97 -2.67 14.40
CA ILE A 165 1.40 -3.92 13.87
C ILE A 165 0.16 -4.33 14.67
N LYS A 166 0.21 -4.29 16.00
CA LYS A 166 -0.96 -4.61 16.86
C LYS A 166 -2.13 -3.68 16.60
N GLU A 167 -1.86 -2.39 16.45
CA GLU A 167 -2.88 -1.40 16.10
C GLU A 167 -3.48 -1.68 14.72
N ALA A 168 -2.65 -2.00 13.73
CA ALA A 168 -3.10 -2.35 12.39
C ALA A 168 -3.98 -3.62 12.38
N ILE A 169 -3.64 -4.64 13.19
CA ILE A 169 -4.48 -5.84 13.38
C ILE A 169 -5.85 -5.44 13.94
N SER A 170 -5.89 -4.58 14.95
CA SER A 170 -7.13 -4.08 15.55
C SER A 170 -7.98 -3.28 14.55
N ASN A 171 -7.36 -2.34 13.84
CA ASN A 171 -8.04 -1.44 12.90
C ASN A 171 -8.58 -2.18 11.66
N SER A 172 -7.85 -3.17 11.15
CA SER A 172 -8.28 -3.99 10.01
C SER A 172 -9.43 -4.94 10.36
N LYS A 173 -9.63 -5.24 11.66
CA LYS A 173 -10.58 -6.26 12.14
C LYS A 173 -10.39 -7.61 11.44
N ILE A 174 -9.14 -7.95 11.11
CA ILE A 174 -8.81 -9.26 10.55
C ILE A 174 -9.01 -10.34 11.62
N LYS A 175 -9.65 -11.45 11.22
CA LYS A 175 -9.91 -12.55 12.15
C LYS A 175 -8.66 -13.42 12.27
N ILE A 176 -8.02 -13.38 13.43
CA ILE A 176 -6.91 -14.26 13.80
C ILE A 176 -7.30 -15.06 15.03
N ILE A 177 -6.87 -16.32 15.10
CA ILE A 177 -7.12 -17.17 16.26
C ILE A 177 -6.09 -16.97 17.35
N GLU A 178 -4.86 -16.61 16.98
CA GLU A 178 -3.78 -16.36 17.91
C GLU A 178 -2.70 -15.48 17.28
N ASN A 179 -2.09 -14.59 18.09
CA ASN A 179 -0.96 -13.76 17.68
C ASN A 179 0.26 -14.14 18.53
N TYR A 180 1.32 -14.60 17.86
CA TYR A 180 2.59 -14.96 18.48
C TYR A 180 3.63 -13.87 18.24
N ILE A 181 4.36 -13.50 19.27
CA ILE A 181 5.53 -12.61 19.13
C ILE A 181 6.74 -13.51 18.90
N TYR A 182 7.48 -13.27 17.82
CA TYR A 182 8.67 -14.04 17.49
C TYR A 182 9.94 -13.20 17.57
N ASN A 183 11.03 -13.85 17.94
CA ASN A 183 12.36 -13.25 17.92
C ASN A 183 12.90 -13.27 16.49
N THR A 184 13.42 -12.12 16.04
CA THR A 184 13.97 -11.96 14.68
C THR A 184 15.34 -12.62 14.49
N ASP A 185 15.96 -13.12 15.58
CA ASP A 185 17.17 -13.93 15.51
C ASP A 185 16.85 -15.29 14.86
N PRO A 186 17.44 -15.63 13.70
CA PRO A 186 17.16 -16.88 12.99
C PRO A 186 17.43 -18.13 13.84
N THR A 187 18.39 -18.07 14.77
CA THR A 187 18.74 -19.21 15.65
C THR A 187 17.62 -19.57 16.62
N LYS A 188 16.79 -18.60 16.99
CA LYS A 188 15.65 -18.77 17.90
C LYS A 188 14.34 -19.02 17.19
N LEU A 189 14.24 -18.59 15.92
CA LEU A 189 13.01 -18.68 15.15
C LEU A 189 12.57 -20.14 14.93
N THR A 190 13.49 -21.03 14.61
CA THR A 190 13.20 -22.45 14.41
C THR A 190 12.49 -23.06 15.61
N GLN A 191 13.03 -22.89 16.81
CA GLN A 191 12.42 -23.42 18.04
C GLN A 191 11.02 -22.85 18.29
N GLN A 192 10.81 -21.56 17.97
CA GLN A 192 9.49 -20.93 18.12
C GLN A 192 8.46 -21.50 17.13
N ILE A 193 8.86 -21.72 15.89
CA ILE A 193 7.99 -22.35 14.87
C ILE A 193 7.67 -23.79 15.26
N GLU A 194 8.63 -24.57 15.73
CA GLU A 194 8.42 -25.93 16.24
C GLU A 194 7.39 -25.95 17.37
N LYS A 195 7.50 -25.01 18.33
CA LYS A 195 6.55 -24.88 19.43
C LYS A 195 5.14 -24.49 18.93
N ILE A 196 5.01 -23.52 18.04
CA ILE A 196 3.73 -23.05 17.46
C ILE A 196 3.06 -24.19 16.68
N THR A 197 3.83 -24.92 15.91
CA THR A 197 3.35 -26.04 15.09
C THR A 197 3.20 -27.33 15.89
N ARG A 198 3.60 -27.35 17.16
CA ARG A 198 3.64 -28.54 18.02
C ARG A 198 4.45 -29.70 17.39
N TYR A 199 5.59 -29.34 16.78
CA TYR A 199 6.41 -30.26 15.99
C TYR A 199 6.79 -31.51 16.79
N GLU A 200 7.31 -31.39 18.02
CA GLU A 200 7.73 -32.50 18.85
C GLU A 200 6.57 -33.49 19.16
N ILE A 201 5.38 -32.94 19.47
CA ILE A 201 4.21 -33.79 19.73
C ILE A 201 3.80 -34.54 18.46
N ARG A 202 3.84 -33.92 17.32
CA ARG A 202 3.47 -34.50 16.03
C ARG A 202 4.52 -35.55 15.59
N LYS A 203 5.78 -35.34 15.94
CA LYS A 203 6.86 -36.28 15.72
C LYS A 203 6.66 -37.51 16.59
N GLN A 204 6.40 -37.32 17.89
CA GLN A 204 6.08 -38.44 18.81
C GLN A 204 4.85 -39.24 18.34
N ASN A 205 3.79 -38.57 17.88
CA ASN A 205 2.62 -39.24 17.32
C ASN A 205 2.97 -40.13 16.13
N LEU A 206 3.94 -39.74 15.30
CA LEU A 206 4.43 -40.58 14.19
C LEU A 206 5.14 -41.80 14.68
N GLU A 207 6.03 -41.67 15.65
CA GLU A 207 6.77 -42.77 16.25
C GLU A 207 5.83 -43.75 16.94
N ASP A 208 4.88 -43.25 17.74
CA ASP A 208 3.88 -44.08 18.44
C ASP A 208 2.99 -44.85 17.46
N GLU A 209 2.60 -44.23 16.34
CA GLU A 209 1.78 -44.89 15.31
C GLU A 209 2.56 -46.00 14.58
N ILE A 210 3.85 -45.79 14.30
CA ILE A 210 4.72 -46.81 13.71
C ILE A 210 4.82 -48.02 14.67
N VAL A 211 5.10 -47.74 15.96
CA VAL A 211 5.18 -48.80 16.98
C VAL A 211 3.85 -49.54 17.14
N ARG A 212 2.72 -48.83 17.08
CA ARG A 212 1.38 -49.42 17.13
C ARG A 212 1.14 -50.38 15.96
N LEU A 213 1.52 -49.96 14.74
CA LEU A 213 1.37 -50.77 13.54
C LEU A 213 2.29 -52.01 13.56
N GLU A 214 3.52 -51.86 14.04
CA GLU A 214 4.46 -53.03 14.18
C GLU A 214 3.88 -54.11 15.05
N LYS A 215 3.16 -53.76 16.12
CA LYS A 215 2.51 -54.68 17.06
C LYS A 215 1.13 -55.18 16.59
N SER A 216 0.58 -54.65 15.52
CA SER A 216 -0.74 -55.01 15.01
C SER A 216 -0.68 -56.23 14.08
N ASP A 217 -1.82 -56.93 13.94
CA ASP A 217 -1.97 -58.07 13.02
C ASP A 217 -2.53 -57.67 11.65
N GLN A 218 -2.42 -56.38 11.28
CA GLN A 218 -2.94 -55.88 9.99
C GLN A 218 -2.13 -56.44 8.81
N GLU A 219 -2.80 -57.03 7.82
CA GLU A 219 -2.17 -57.63 6.61
C GLU A 219 -1.30 -56.62 5.84
N ASN A 220 -1.66 -55.32 5.82
CA ASN A 220 -0.98 -54.29 5.04
C ASN A 220 -0.02 -53.41 5.86
N LYS A 221 0.32 -53.82 7.12
CA LYS A 221 1.15 -52.98 8.03
C LYS A 221 2.49 -52.57 7.44
N GLY A 222 3.18 -53.45 6.70
CA GLY A 222 4.46 -53.09 6.09
C GLY A 222 4.40 -51.92 5.14
N LYS A 223 3.40 -51.90 4.25
CA LYS A 223 3.18 -50.75 3.33
C LYS A 223 2.80 -49.48 4.07
N LEU A 224 2.02 -49.57 5.13
CA LEU A 224 1.63 -48.42 5.94
C LEU A 224 2.83 -47.81 6.67
N ILE A 225 3.67 -48.65 7.27
CA ILE A 225 4.90 -48.23 7.95
C ILE A 225 5.86 -47.55 6.98
N GLU A 226 6.07 -48.11 5.78
CA GLU A 226 6.90 -47.46 4.75
C GLU A 226 6.39 -46.06 4.35
N ARG A 227 5.08 -45.90 4.26
CA ARG A 227 4.46 -44.57 3.98
C ARG A 227 4.65 -43.62 5.13
N LEU A 228 4.55 -44.08 6.37
CA LEU A 228 4.77 -43.25 7.56
C LEU A 228 6.23 -42.84 7.71
N LYS A 229 7.18 -43.73 7.47
CA LYS A 229 8.62 -43.44 7.50
C LYS A 229 9.08 -42.39 6.51
N LYS A 230 8.27 -42.09 5.50
CA LYS A 230 8.50 -40.97 4.55
C LYS A 230 7.99 -39.59 5.05
N ARG A 231 7.37 -39.56 6.23
CA ARG A 231 6.84 -38.32 6.84
C ARG A 231 7.73 -37.90 8.00
N ASP A 232 7.84 -36.61 8.21
CA ASP A 232 8.54 -36.07 9.38
C ASP A 232 7.65 -36.05 10.62
N THR A 233 6.33 -35.94 10.45
CA THR A 233 5.38 -35.83 11.57
C THR A 233 4.03 -36.47 11.22
N LEU A 234 3.24 -36.81 12.25
CA LEU A 234 1.86 -37.26 12.12
C LEU A 234 0.90 -36.30 12.80
N GLY A 235 -0.20 -35.96 12.11
CA GLY A 235 -1.20 -34.98 12.55
C GLY A 235 -1.02 -33.60 11.90
N GLY A 236 -2.09 -32.83 11.92
CA GLY A 236 -2.12 -31.49 11.36
C GLY A 236 -1.77 -30.41 12.39
N VAL A 237 -1.51 -29.22 11.91
CA VAL A 237 -1.50 -27.99 12.71
C VAL A 237 -2.94 -27.50 12.99
N LYS A 238 -3.11 -26.63 13.99
CA LYS A 238 -4.45 -26.14 14.37
C LYS A 238 -4.93 -24.93 13.55
N PHE A 239 -4.20 -24.56 12.53
CA PHE A 239 -4.47 -23.38 11.69
C PHE A 239 -4.35 -23.72 10.21
N ASP A 240 -5.01 -22.93 9.38
CA ASP A 240 -5.07 -23.08 7.92
C ASP A 240 -4.08 -22.16 7.22
N SER A 241 -3.72 -21.04 7.88
CA SER A 241 -2.80 -20.05 7.33
C SER A 241 -2.00 -19.31 8.40
N ILE A 242 -0.90 -18.72 7.97
CA ILE A 242 0.00 -17.91 8.79
C ILE A 242 0.20 -16.56 8.09
N ILE A 243 0.08 -15.47 8.84
CA ILE A 243 0.54 -14.14 8.43
C ILE A 243 1.82 -13.85 9.19
N ILE A 244 2.85 -13.44 8.48
CA ILE A 244 4.15 -13.04 9.06
C ILE A 244 4.36 -11.56 8.72
N ALA A 245 4.52 -10.70 9.74
CA ALA A 245 4.81 -9.28 9.57
C ALA A 245 6.32 -9.02 9.56
#